data_2db69c2ba9f592c2c362ab0ea5de89fb
#
_entry.id   2db69c2ba9f592c2c362ab0ea5de89fb
#
_cell.length_a   1.000
_cell.length_b   1.000
_cell.length_c   1.000
_cell.angle_alpha   90.00
_cell.angle_beta   90.00
_cell.angle_gamma   90.00
#
_symmetry.space_group_name_H-M   'P 1'
#
loop_
_entity.id
_entity.type
_entity.pdbx_description
1 polymer ?
#
loop_
_entity_poly.entity_id
_entity_poly.type
_entity_poly.pdbx_seq_one_letter_code
_entity_poly.pdbx_strand_id
1 'polypeptide(L)'
;MKSKLKFFVLAVIGAVCAAGFTSCNDDDDNGGDPAVTGEVIDLGDGSDNYEIAGDLTLTYPNTYNLKGFVYVPDGKTITIEPGVVIKGDKASKGTLIIERGGKIMAKGEQDRPIVFTSSQAPGSRKPGDWGGLIILGKAKNNAGEQTIEGGVRSKHGGNDDADNSGVLSYVRVEFAGIEYSTDNEINGITFGSVGAGTQVDHLQVSYSGDDSYEWFGGKVDARYLVSLGCWDDDFDTDNGYQGRVQFAVALRNPQYADKSCSNSFESDNNSSGSVIDPTTRPIFANVSLFGP
;
A
#
# COMPACT_ATOMS: atom_id res chain seq x y z
N MET A 1 12.56 -55.83 -25.74
CA MET A 1 11.31 -55.09 -25.39
C MET A 1 11.72 -53.72 -24.86
N LYS A 2 11.61 -52.67 -25.69
CA LYS A 2 11.92 -51.29 -25.32
C LYS A 2 10.61 -50.58 -25.06
N SER A 3 10.35 -50.27 -23.77
CA SER A 3 9.21 -49.48 -23.36
C SER A 3 9.48 -47.99 -23.67
N LYS A 4 8.66 -47.43 -24.54
CA LYS A 4 8.68 -45.98 -24.84
C LYS A 4 7.81 -45.25 -23.78
N LEU A 5 8.45 -44.60 -22.86
CA LEU A 5 7.79 -43.67 -21.93
C LEU A 5 7.46 -42.40 -22.71
N LYS A 6 6.17 -42.18 -23.00
CA LYS A 6 5.69 -40.94 -23.61
C LYS A 6 5.53 -39.88 -22.50
N PHE A 7 6.39 -38.90 -22.52
CA PHE A 7 6.18 -37.65 -21.75
C PHE A 7 4.99 -36.90 -22.34
N PHE A 8 3.89 -36.82 -21.61
CA PHE A 8 2.85 -35.83 -21.83
C PHE A 8 3.31 -34.56 -21.18
N VAL A 9 3.89 -33.64 -21.95
CA VAL A 9 4.01 -32.24 -21.56
C VAL A 9 2.64 -31.64 -21.77
N LEU A 10 1.91 -31.47 -20.67
CA LEU A 10 0.65 -30.75 -20.68
C LEU A 10 1.01 -29.25 -20.73
N ALA A 11 0.96 -28.68 -21.93
CA ALA A 11 1.03 -27.23 -22.13
C ALA A 11 -0.28 -26.62 -21.61
N VAL A 12 -0.29 -26.24 -20.34
CA VAL A 12 -1.28 -25.31 -19.79
C VAL A 12 -0.66 -23.91 -19.87
N ILE A 13 -0.54 -23.43 -21.11
CA ILE A 13 -0.31 -22.00 -21.39
C ILE A 13 -1.47 -21.61 -22.28
N GLY A 14 -2.42 -20.95 -21.73
CA GLY A 14 -3.48 -20.44 -22.60
C GLY A 14 -4.71 -20.09 -21.82
N ALA A 15 -4.82 -18.86 -21.50
CA ALA A 15 -5.95 -18.07 -21.06
C ALA A 15 -5.65 -17.32 -19.77
N VAL A 16 -4.50 -16.66 -19.73
CA VAL A 16 -4.34 -15.53 -18.82
C VAL A 16 -4.63 -14.28 -19.64
N CYS A 17 -5.82 -13.75 -19.42
CA CYS A 17 -6.13 -12.33 -19.47
C CYS A 17 -5.83 -11.56 -20.77
N ALA A 18 -6.70 -11.73 -21.75
CA ALA A 18 -7.08 -10.59 -22.57
C ALA A 18 -8.30 -9.90 -21.90
N ALA A 19 -8.13 -9.44 -20.66
CA ALA A 19 -9.05 -8.53 -20.01
C ALA A 19 -8.21 -7.34 -19.55
N GLY A 20 -8.08 -6.36 -20.46
CA GLY A 20 -7.88 -4.97 -20.10
C GLY A 20 -6.59 -4.58 -19.38
N PHE A 21 -5.41 -5.07 -19.78
CA PHE A 21 -4.26 -4.20 -19.72
C PHE A 21 -4.40 -3.22 -20.88
N THR A 22 -5.03 -2.07 -20.65
CA THR A 22 -4.72 -0.92 -21.47
C THR A 22 -3.28 -0.60 -21.19
N SER A 23 -2.39 -1.14 -22.02
CA SER A 23 -1.03 -0.69 -22.15
C SER A 23 -1.06 0.83 -22.23
N CYS A 24 -0.30 1.50 -21.40
CA CYS A 24 0.11 2.86 -21.69
C CYS A 24 0.95 2.78 -22.96
N ASN A 25 0.31 2.87 -24.11
CA ASN A 25 0.98 3.27 -25.33
C ASN A 25 1.21 4.76 -25.23
N ASP A 26 2.45 5.19 -25.36
CA ASP A 26 2.88 6.58 -25.32
C ASP A 26 2.31 7.46 -26.45
N ASP A 27 1.39 6.98 -27.28
CA ASP A 27 0.95 7.68 -28.49
C ASP A 27 -0.56 7.88 -28.66
N ASP A 28 -1.42 7.53 -27.67
CA ASP A 28 -2.86 7.87 -27.77
C ASP A 28 -3.40 8.39 -26.42
N ASP A 29 -3.04 9.63 -26.12
CA ASP A 29 -3.49 10.40 -24.94
C ASP A 29 -4.93 10.93 -25.13
N ASN A 30 -5.86 10.05 -25.48
CA ASN A 30 -7.31 10.29 -25.46
C ASN A 30 -8.05 9.43 -24.44
N GLY A 31 -7.33 8.73 -23.56
CA GLY A 31 -7.90 8.02 -22.42
C GLY A 31 -8.05 8.98 -21.23
N GLY A 32 -8.99 9.91 -21.28
CA GLY A 32 -9.40 10.63 -20.09
C GLY A 32 -9.78 9.63 -18.97
N ASP A 33 -9.53 10.01 -17.71
CA ASP A 33 -10.13 9.28 -16.58
C ASP A 33 -11.58 8.93 -16.94
N PRO A 34 -12.09 7.74 -16.63
CA PRO A 34 -13.48 7.39 -16.88
C PRO A 34 -14.36 8.54 -16.37
N ALA A 35 -15.33 8.97 -17.19
CA ALA A 35 -16.15 10.12 -16.88
C ALA A 35 -16.66 10.03 -15.45
N VAL A 36 -16.24 10.95 -14.58
CA VAL A 36 -16.70 11.03 -13.19
C VAL A 36 -18.21 11.30 -13.26
N THR A 37 -19.02 10.29 -12.95
CA THR A 37 -20.47 10.41 -12.97
C THR A 37 -21.02 10.90 -11.63
N GLY A 38 -20.18 10.95 -10.59
CA GLY A 38 -20.50 11.40 -9.25
C GLY A 38 -19.95 12.80 -8.92
N GLU A 39 -20.10 13.20 -7.68
CA GLU A 39 -19.56 14.44 -7.15
C GLU A 39 -18.06 14.30 -6.86
N VAL A 40 -17.35 15.43 -6.89
CA VAL A 40 -15.99 15.53 -6.38
C VAL A 40 -16.05 16.15 -5.00
N ILE A 41 -15.62 15.40 -3.97
CA ILE A 41 -15.76 15.77 -2.57
C ILE A 41 -14.37 15.89 -1.94
N ASP A 42 -14.12 16.96 -1.22
CA ASP A 42 -12.87 17.08 -0.48
C ASP A 42 -12.91 16.22 0.79
N LEU A 43 -11.88 15.40 0.98
CA LEU A 43 -11.61 14.62 2.18
C LEU A 43 -10.38 15.24 2.88
N GLY A 44 -10.62 15.94 3.97
CA GLY A 44 -9.62 16.76 4.64
C GLY A 44 -9.70 18.25 4.27
N ASP A 45 -8.95 19.05 5.01
CA ASP A 45 -8.94 20.52 4.90
C ASP A 45 -7.60 21.09 4.39
N GLY A 46 -6.67 20.20 4.04
CA GLY A 46 -5.31 20.54 3.61
C GLY A 46 -4.32 20.74 4.75
N SER A 47 -4.73 20.61 6.00
CA SER A 47 -3.84 20.65 7.17
C SER A 47 -3.21 19.28 7.45
N ASP A 48 -2.17 19.26 8.28
CA ASP A 48 -1.51 18.02 8.71
C ASP A 48 -2.19 17.38 9.94
N ASN A 49 -3.42 17.79 10.30
CA ASN A 49 -4.08 17.37 11.55
C ASN A 49 -5.59 17.19 11.44
N TYR A 50 -6.12 16.98 10.25
CA TYR A 50 -7.56 16.78 10.07
C TYR A 50 -7.99 15.42 10.60
N GLU A 51 -8.99 15.37 11.49
CA GLU A 51 -9.60 14.14 11.99
C GLU A 51 -11.03 13.98 11.48
N ILE A 52 -11.42 12.78 11.09
CA ILE A 52 -12.85 12.53 10.84
C ILE A 52 -13.63 12.60 12.16
N ALA A 53 -14.70 13.38 12.18
CA ALA A 53 -15.48 13.62 13.40
C ALA A 53 -16.29 12.39 13.86
N GLY A 54 -16.60 11.46 12.95
CA GLY A 54 -17.41 10.26 13.19
C GLY A 54 -17.07 9.19 12.18
N ASP A 55 -17.82 8.09 12.20
CA ASP A 55 -17.72 7.09 11.13
C ASP A 55 -18.07 7.75 9.79
N LEU A 56 -17.27 7.45 8.77
CA LEU A 56 -17.40 8.05 7.45
C LEU A 56 -17.50 6.97 6.38
N THR A 57 -18.42 7.14 5.43
CA THR A 57 -18.51 6.26 4.27
C THR A 57 -18.24 7.04 2.99
N LEU A 58 -17.26 6.59 2.23
CA LEU A 58 -16.97 7.07 0.88
C LEU A 58 -17.79 6.23 -0.09
N THR A 59 -18.69 6.87 -0.84
CA THR A 59 -19.69 6.19 -1.67
C THR A 59 -19.38 6.32 -3.16
N TYR A 60 -19.57 5.22 -3.91
CA TYR A 60 -19.55 5.23 -5.37
C TYR A 60 -20.85 5.91 -5.91
N PRO A 61 -20.82 6.69 -7.01
CA PRO A 61 -19.69 6.92 -7.93
C PRO A 61 -18.86 8.18 -7.65
N ASN A 62 -18.88 8.70 -6.42
CA ASN A 62 -18.15 9.92 -6.10
C ASN A 62 -16.63 9.72 -6.17
N THR A 63 -15.93 10.82 -6.43
CA THR A 63 -14.47 10.92 -6.33
C THR A 63 -14.11 11.79 -5.14
N TYR A 64 -13.09 11.40 -4.39
CA TYR A 64 -12.66 12.13 -3.20
C TYR A 64 -11.26 12.71 -3.38
N ASN A 65 -11.10 14.02 -3.12
CA ASN A 65 -9.78 14.65 -3.08
C ASN A 65 -9.24 14.57 -1.66
N LEU A 66 -8.24 13.74 -1.44
CA LEU A 66 -7.56 13.60 -0.14
C LEU A 66 -6.59 14.77 0.03
N LYS A 67 -6.90 15.68 0.95
CA LYS A 67 -6.17 16.93 1.20
C LYS A 67 -5.56 16.96 2.58
N GLY A 68 -4.24 17.09 2.65
CA GLY A 68 -3.49 17.08 3.89
C GLY A 68 -3.51 15.70 4.58
N PHE A 69 -3.15 15.66 5.84
CA PHE A 69 -3.17 14.44 6.63
C PHE A 69 -4.56 14.22 7.23
N VAL A 70 -5.20 13.13 6.78
CA VAL A 70 -6.54 12.75 7.23
C VAL A 70 -6.43 11.56 8.17
N TYR A 71 -6.77 11.77 9.43
CA TYR A 71 -6.71 10.76 10.48
C TYR A 71 -8.07 10.11 10.72
N VAL A 72 -8.05 8.79 10.85
CA VAL A 72 -9.16 7.98 11.35
C VAL A 72 -8.81 7.58 12.79
N PRO A 73 -9.29 8.32 13.81
CA PRO A 73 -8.86 8.11 15.18
C PRO A 73 -9.45 6.87 15.83
N ASP A 74 -8.98 6.54 17.04
CA ASP A 74 -9.46 5.40 17.85
C ASP A 74 -10.99 5.40 17.94
N GLY A 75 -11.58 4.22 17.73
CA GLY A 75 -13.02 3.99 17.76
C GLY A 75 -13.81 4.56 16.56
N LYS A 76 -13.13 5.09 15.53
CA LYS A 76 -13.77 5.55 14.29
C LYS A 76 -13.48 4.60 13.14
N THR A 77 -14.37 4.61 12.17
CA THR A 77 -14.26 3.77 10.97
C THR A 77 -14.44 4.60 9.71
N ILE A 78 -13.51 4.45 8.77
CA ILE A 78 -13.73 4.87 7.39
C ILE A 78 -14.09 3.65 6.55
N THR A 79 -15.24 3.71 5.89
CA THR A 79 -15.72 2.67 4.96
C THR A 79 -15.62 3.20 3.54
N ILE A 80 -15.07 2.41 2.64
CA ILE A 80 -14.88 2.80 1.23
C ILE A 80 -15.58 1.76 0.36
N GLU A 81 -16.57 2.20 -0.41
CA GLU A 81 -17.32 1.33 -1.31
C GLU A 81 -16.51 0.88 -2.52
N PRO A 82 -16.80 -0.30 -3.10
CA PRO A 82 -16.16 -0.77 -4.33
C PRO A 82 -16.29 0.23 -5.48
N GLY A 83 -15.19 0.50 -6.17
CA GLY A 83 -15.12 1.41 -7.31
C GLY A 83 -14.91 2.89 -6.97
N VAL A 84 -14.83 3.24 -5.68
CA VAL A 84 -14.50 4.61 -5.26
C VAL A 84 -13.07 4.96 -5.67
N VAL A 85 -12.89 6.20 -6.15
CA VAL A 85 -11.59 6.78 -6.48
C VAL A 85 -11.25 7.88 -5.49
N ILE A 86 -10.08 7.79 -4.89
CA ILE A 86 -9.51 8.78 -3.97
C ILE A 86 -8.25 9.36 -4.63
N LYS A 87 -8.22 10.68 -4.80
CA LYS A 87 -7.10 11.40 -5.44
C LYS A 87 -6.30 12.16 -4.39
N GLY A 88 -5.07 11.73 -4.12
CA GLY A 88 -4.17 12.41 -3.20
C GLY A 88 -3.70 13.74 -3.75
N ASP A 89 -3.91 14.82 -3.01
CA ASP A 89 -3.48 16.15 -3.39
C ASP A 89 -1.99 16.36 -3.14
N LYS A 90 -1.25 16.71 -4.21
CA LYS A 90 0.20 16.90 -4.13
C LYS A 90 0.59 18.08 -3.27
N ALA A 91 -0.14 19.20 -3.39
CA ALA A 91 0.25 20.45 -2.74
C ALA A 91 0.18 20.35 -1.21
N SER A 92 -0.81 19.64 -0.70
CA SER A 92 -1.01 19.39 0.73
C SER A 92 -0.50 18.02 1.19
N LYS A 93 0.23 17.28 0.33
CA LYS A 93 0.76 15.95 0.64
C LYS A 93 -0.32 14.99 1.16
N GLY A 94 -1.46 14.91 0.47
CA GLY A 94 -2.61 14.12 0.90
C GLY A 94 -2.21 12.73 1.40
N THR A 95 -2.56 12.37 2.63
CA THR A 95 -2.20 11.11 3.29
C THR A 95 -3.37 10.61 4.12
N LEU A 96 -3.74 9.33 4.00
CA LEU A 96 -4.77 8.72 4.84
C LEU A 96 -4.11 7.89 5.94
N ILE A 97 -4.37 8.25 7.20
CA ILE A 97 -3.77 7.63 8.38
C ILE A 97 -4.85 6.98 9.24
N ILE A 98 -4.77 5.67 9.41
CA ILE A 98 -5.61 4.92 10.35
C ILE A 98 -4.85 4.83 11.67
N GLU A 99 -5.29 5.54 12.70
CA GLU A 99 -4.64 5.54 14.01
C GLU A 99 -4.90 4.23 14.77
N ARG A 100 -4.15 3.95 15.83
CA ARG A 100 -4.36 2.79 16.69
C ARG A 100 -5.79 2.74 17.21
N GLY A 101 -6.53 1.67 16.85
CA GLY A 101 -7.93 1.49 17.22
C GLY A 101 -8.93 2.14 16.27
N GLY A 102 -8.48 2.95 15.33
CA GLY A 102 -9.24 3.31 14.14
C GLY A 102 -9.36 2.14 13.17
N LYS A 103 -10.29 2.20 12.24
CA LYS A 103 -10.52 1.14 11.25
C LYS A 103 -10.71 1.66 9.84
N ILE A 104 -10.17 0.90 8.89
CA ILE A 104 -10.47 1.05 7.48
C ILE A 104 -11.23 -0.18 6.97
N MET A 105 -12.36 0.05 6.32
CA MET A 105 -13.15 -0.98 5.66
C MET A 105 -13.12 -0.70 4.15
N ALA A 106 -11.97 -0.98 3.53
CA ALA A 106 -11.72 -0.83 2.10
C ALA A 106 -11.86 -2.19 1.42
N LYS A 107 -13.09 -2.57 1.12
CA LYS A 107 -13.41 -3.84 0.50
C LYS A 107 -13.88 -3.62 -0.93
N GLY A 108 -12.93 -3.49 -1.86
CA GLY A 108 -13.19 -3.44 -3.29
C GLY A 108 -13.58 -4.81 -3.86
N GLU A 109 -13.78 -4.85 -5.16
CA GLU A 109 -14.11 -6.04 -5.95
C GLU A 109 -13.16 -6.14 -7.14
N GLN A 110 -12.99 -7.33 -7.70
CA GLN A 110 -12.05 -7.56 -8.79
C GLN A 110 -12.31 -6.66 -10.01
N ASP A 111 -13.57 -6.44 -10.34
CA ASP A 111 -14.04 -5.60 -11.45
C ASP A 111 -14.35 -4.15 -11.03
N ARG A 112 -14.35 -3.86 -9.73
CA ARG A 112 -14.53 -2.54 -9.15
C ARG A 112 -13.57 -2.31 -7.97
N PRO A 113 -12.25 -2.28 -8.22
CA PRO A 113 -11.28 -2.02 -7.16
C PRO A 113 -11.48 -0.62 -6.59
N ILE A 114 -11.07 -0.43 -5.34
CA ILE A 114 -10.89 0.89 -4.76
C ILE A 114 -9.55 1.44 -5.25
N VAL A 115 -9.51 2.67 -5.72
CA VAL A 115 -8.30 3.26 -6.29
C VAL A 115 -7.90 4.51 -5.54
N PHE A 116 -6.71 4.50 -4.98
CA PHE A 116 -6.02 5.69 -4.50
C PHE A 116 -4.97 6.09 -5.55
N THR A 117 -5.02 7.32 -6.04
CA THR A 117 -4.12 7.78 -7.11
C THR A 117 -3.78 9.25 -6.96
N SER A 118 -2.90 9.76 -7.82
CA SER A 118 -2.52 11.18 -7.84
C SER A 118 -3.66 12.07 -8.32
N SER A 119 -3.80 13.26 -7.73
CA SER A 119 -4.70 14.33 -8.21
C SER A 119 -4.19 15.01 -9.49
N GLN A 120 -2.95 14.75 -9.90
CA GLN A 120 -2.40 15.28 -11.14
C GLN A 120 -3.14 14.73 -12.37
N ALA A 121 -3.12 15.51 -13.45
CA ALA A 121 -3.75 15.08 -14.69
C ALA A 121 -3.13 13.78 -15.23
N PRO A 122 -3.91 12.92 -15.89
CA PRO A 122 -3.37 11.78 -16.62
C PRO A 122 -2.19 12.19 -17.53
N GLY A 123 -1.16 11.33 -17.61
CA GLY A 123 0.07 11.66 -18.33
C GLY A 123 1.07 12.57 -17.58
N SER A 124 0.63 13.24 -16.50
CA SER A 124 1.51 14.09 -15.68
C SER A 124 1.80 13.49 -14.29
N ARG A 125 1.19 12.35 -13.97
CA ARG A 125 1.36 11.67 -12.70
C ARG A 125 2.77 11.09 -12.55
N LYS A 126 3.35 11.19 -11.35
CA LYS A 126 4.71 10.72 -11.07
C LYS A 126 4.78 10.06 -9.69
N PRO A 127 5.72 9.15 -9.47
CA PRO A 127 6.06 8.70 -8.13
C PRO A 127 6.24 9.87 -7.17
N GLY A 128 5.73 9.74 -5.94
CA GLY A 128 5.80 10.80 -4.93
C GLY A 128 4.86 11.98 -5.14
N ASP A 129 3.77 11.80 -5.89
CA ASP A 129 2.79 12.90 -6.09
C ASP A 129 1.91 13.15 -4.85
N TRP A 130 1.78 12.21 -3.94
CA TRP A 130 0.99 12.33 -2.72
C TRP A 130 1.57 11.39 -1.65
N GLY A 131 1.05 11.47 -0.43
CA GLY A 131 1.57 10.67 0.67
C GLY A 131 1.42 9.17 0.42
N GLY A 132 0.42 8.58 1.00
CA GLY A 132 0.18 7.15 0.93
C GLY A 132 -0.92 6.74 1.88
N LEU A 133 -0.99 5.45 2.13
CA LEU A 133 -1.92 4.84 3.08
C LEU A 133 -1.13 4.29 4.28
N ILE A 134 -1.39 4.83 5.47
CA ILE A 134 -0.71 4.44 6.71
C ILE A 134 -1.70 3.80 7.67
N ILE A 135 -1.39 2.58 8.16
CA ILE A 135 -2.22 1.85 9.12
C ILE A 135 -1.39 1.58 10.37
N LEU A 136 -1.86 2.09 11.51
CA LEU A 136 -1.18 2.00 12.80
C LEU A 136 -1.96 1.09 13.75
N GLY A 137 -1.34 -0.02 14.15
CA GLY A 137 -1.94 -1.02 15.01
C GLY A 137 -1.33 -1.06 16.41
N LYS A 138 -1.85 -2.00 17.21
CA LYS A 138 -1.51 -2.23 18.63
C LYS A 138 -0.68 -3.50 18.86
N ALA A 139 -0.22 -4.18 17.79
CA ALA A 139 0.61 -5.36 17.93
C ALA A 139 2.03 -5.02 18.41
N LYS A 140 2.80 -6.04 18.75
CA LYS A 140 4.18 -5.86 19.21
C LYS A 140 5.10 -5.46 18.08
N ASN A 141 6.07 -4.65 18.43
CA ASN A 141 7.29 -4.39 17.69
C ASN A 141 8.47 -4.43 18.66
N ASN A 142 9.70 -4.29 18.20
CA ASN A 142 10.89 -4.29 19.05
C ASN A 142 11.36 -2.91 19.52
N ALA A 143 10.68 -1.85 19.09
CA ALA A 143 10.99 -0.47 19.47
C ALA A 143 9.98 0.14 20.47
N GLY A 144 8.89 -0.60 20.77
CA GLY A 144 7.82 -0.12 21.65
C GLY A 144 6.88 0.87 20.96
N GLU A 145 6.29 1.78 21.73
CA GLU A 145 5.43 2.81 21.16
C GLU A 145 6.26 3.91 20.48
N GLN A 146 6.20 3.97 19.17
CA GLN A 146 6.95 4.95 18.36
C GLN A 146 6.07 5.59 17.28
N THR A 147 6.50 6.72 16.77
CA THR A 147 5.94 7.33 15.57
C THR A 147 6.54 6.65 14.34
N ILE A 148 5.77 6.64 13.25
CA ILE A 148 6.27 6.29 11.94
C ILE A 148 6.92 7.51 11.30
N GLU A 149 7.72 7.32 10.30
CA GLU A 149 8.24 8.39 9.45
C GLU A 149 7.16 9.11 8.64
N GLY A 150 7.55 10.09 7.81
CA GLY A 150 6.59 10.85 6.99
C GLY A 150 5.84 11.95 7.75
N GLY A 151 6.31 12.35 8.94
CA GLY A 151 5.73 13.45 9.70
C GLY A 151 4.39 13.13 10.39
N VAL A 152 4.05 11.85 10.51
CA VAL A 152 2.83 11.40 11.18
C VAL A 152 2.91 11.64 12.68
N ARG A 153 1.87 12.27 13.24
CA ARG A 153 1.81 12.59 14.68
C ARG A 153 1.57 11.37 15.57
N SER A 154 0.97 10.32 15.00
CA SER A 154 0.43 9.21 15.76
C SER A 154 1.45 8.12 15.97
N LYS A 155 1.35 7.45 17.13
CA LYS A 155 2.21 6.31 17.45
C LYS A 155 1.56 5.00 17.04
N HIS A 156 2.40 4.01 16.74
CA HIS A 156 2.02 2.61 16.60
C HIS A 156 2.70 1.75 17.70
N GLY A 157 2.29 0.49 17.80
CA GLY A 157 2.85 -0.43 18.79
C GLY A 157 2.00 -0.62 20.01
N GLY A 158 2.23 -1.71 20.69
CA GLY A 158 1.50 -2.16 21.88
C GLY A 158 1.80 -3.60 22.22
N ASN A 159 0.80 -4.32 22.73
CA ASN A 159 0.93 -5.72 23.13
C ASN A 159 -0.22 -6.62 22.65
N ASP A 160 -1.02 -6.14 21.70
CA ASP A 160 -2.15 -6.87 21.14
C ASP A 160 -1.83 -7.41 19.74
N ASP A 161 -1.19 -8.57 19.67
CA ASP A 161 -0.86 -9.22 18.40
C ASP A 161 -2.10 -9.62 17.57
N ALA A 162 -3.29 -9.65 18.17
CA ALA A 162 -4.57 -9.92 17.52
C ALA A 162 -5.33 -8.65 17.10
N ASP A 163 -4.75 -7.47 17.29
CA ASP A 163 -5.33 -6.18 16.90
C ASP A 163 -5.90 -6.21 15.48
N ASN A 164 -6.96 -5.43 15.28
CA ASN A 164 -7.71 -5.42 14.03
C ASN A 164 -7.97 -3.98 13.57
N SER A 165 -7.22 -3.56 12.56
CA SER A 165 -7.37 -2.26 11.91
C SER A 165 -8.37 -2.27 10.72
N GLY A 166 -9.05 -3.40 10.47
CA GLY A 166 -10.09 -3.51 9.45
C GLY A 166 -9.75 -4.43 8.27
N VAL A 167 -10.12 -4.01 7.08
CA VAL A 167 -9.98 -4.79 5.83
C VAL A 167 -9.43 -3.91 4.72
N LEU A 168 -8.41 -4.40 4.02
CA LEU A 168 -7.95 -3.91 2.72
C LEU A 168 -8.00 -5.07 1.74
N SER A 169 -8.89 -4.99 0.76
CA SER A 169 -9.07 -6.02 -0.25
C SER A 169 -9.44 -5.39 -1.58
N TYR A 170 -8.78 -5.81 -2.67
CA TYR A 170 -8.93 -5.21 -3.99
C TYR A 170 -8.73 -3.69 -3.97
N VAL A 171 -7.58 -3.26 -3.46
CA VAL A 171 -7.19 -1.84 -3.38
C VAL A 171 -5.95 -1.60 -4.23
N ARG A 172 -5.96 -0.53 -5.01
CA ARG A 172 -4.82 -0.04 -5.79
C ARG A 172 -4.36 1.28 -5.22
N VAL A 173 -3.05 1.43 -5.03
CA VAL A 173 -2.37 2.66 -4.61
C VAL A 173 -1.36 3.03 -5.69
N GLU A 174 -1.49 4.22 -6.26
CA GLU A 174 -0.71 4.64 -7.43
C GLU A 174 -0.08 6.01 -7.19
N PHE A 175 1.21 6.16 -7.52
CA PHE A 175 1.96 7.43 -7.46
C PHE A 175 2.07 8.04 -6.06
N ALA A 176 1.99 7.22 -5.01
CA ALA A 176 2.22 7.60 -3.62
C ALA A 176 3.72 7.74 -3.33
N GLY A 177 4.11 7.86 -2.07
CA GLY A 177 5.51 7.83 -1.67
C GLY A 177 6.16 9.21 -1.69
N ILE A 178 5.49 10.24 -1.17
CA ILE A 178 6.01 11.61 -1.18
C ILE A 178 7.11 11.80 -0.13
N GLU A 179 8.19 12.46 -0.53
CA GLU A 179 9.18 12.96 0.42
C GLU A 179 8.55 14.06 1.31
N TYR A 180 8.34 13.76 2.58
CA TYR A 180 7.80 14.72 3.55
C TYR A 180 8.86 15.78 3.89
N SER A 181 10.08 15.32 4.16
CA SER A 181 11.28 16.14 4.35
C SER A 181 12.50 15.29 3.99
N THR A 182 13.66 15.88 3.85
CA THR A 182 14.91 15.16 3.48
C THR A 182 15.12 13.91 4.32
N ASP A 183 15.30 12.77 3.65
CA ASP A 183 15.45 11.43 4.23
C ASP A 183 14.29 11.04 5.19
N ASN A 184 13.08 11.39 4.82
CA ASN A 184 11.87 11.11 5.61
C ASN A 184 10.67 11.07 4.66
N GLU A 185 10.46 9.96 4.03
CA GLU A 185 9.49 9.67 3.00
C GLU A 185 8.24 9.00 3.60
N ILE A 186 7.18 8.92 2.80
CA ILE A 186 5.98 8.13 3.08
C ILE A 186 5.93 7.03 2.02
N ASN A 187 5.67 5.79 2.42
CA ASN A 187 5.58 4.66 1.51
C ASN A 187 4.24 4.61 0.75
N GLY A 188 4.15 3.72 -0.22
CA GLY A 188 2.87 3.41 -0.86
C GLY A 188 1.82 2.97 0.15
N ILE A 189 2.13 1.90 0.88
CA ILE A 189 1.34 1.42 2.03
C ILE A 189 2.26 1.09 3.19
N THR A 190 2.04 1.75 4.32
CA THR A 190 2.79 1.52 5.57
C THR A 190 1.93 0.79 6.60
N PHE A 191 2.46 -0.28 7.19
CA PHE A 191 1.86 -1.06 8.27
C PHE A 191 2.68 -0.92 9.55
N GLY A 192 2.32 0.00 10.43
CA GLY A 192 2.96 0.18 11.74
C GLY A 192 2.31 -0.71 12.80
N SER A 193 2.97 -1.80 13.23
CA SER A 193 2.49 -2.72 14.27
C SER A 193 1.05 -3.22 14.07
N VAL A 194 0.68 -3.52 12.85
CA VAL A 194 -0.66 -4.03 12.53
C VAL A 194 -0.80 -5.48 12.98
N GLY A 195 -1.91 -5.78 13.66
CA GLY A 195 -2.16 -7.09 14.23
C GLY A 195 -2.78 -8.10 13.27
N ALA A 196 -2.71 -9.38 13.65
CA ALA A 196 -3.19 -10.52 12.85
C ALA A 196 -4.72 -10.56 12.63
N GLY A 197 -5.48 -9.73 13.32
CA GLY A 197 -6.93 -9.58 13.10
C GLY A 197 -7.28 -8.75 11.88
N THR A 198 -6.31 -8.04 11.29
CA THR A 198 -6.50 -7.21 10.09
C THR A 198 -6.43 -8.08 8.84
N GLN A 199 -7.38 -7.90 7.91
CA GLN A 199 -7.39 -8.60 6.63
C GLN A 199 -6.70 -7.75 5.57
N VAL A 200 -5.69 -8.33 4.90
CA VAL A 200 -4.94 -7.69 3.80
C VAL A 200 -4.80 -8.66 2.64
N ASP A 201 -5.47 -8.37 1.53
CA ASP A 201 -5.36 -9.18 0.33
C ASP A 201 -5.68 -8.39 -0.96
N HIS A 202 -5.17 -8.89 -2.11
CA HIS A 202 -5.38 -8.30 -3.44
C HIS A 202 -5.06 -6.81 -3.49
N LEU A 203 -3.86 -6.45 -3.04
CA LEU A 203 -3.36 -5.08 -3.12
C LEU A 203 -2.38 -4.91 -4.28
N GLN A 204 -2.42 -3.75 -4.89
CA GLN A 204 -1.44 -3.33 -5.87
C GLN A 204 -0.91 -1.95 -5.51
N VAL A 205 0.40 -1.81 -5.41
CA VAL A 205 1.09 -0.51 -5.37
C VAL A 205 1.84 -0.32 -6.67
N SER A 206 1.67 0.86 -7.28
CA SER A 206 2.31 1.19 -8.55
C SER A 206 2.95 2.56 -8.49
N TYR A 207 4.21 2.63 -8.90
CA TYR A 207 4.94 3.88 -9.02
C TYR A 207 5.00 4.66 -7.69
N SER A 208 5.29 3.98 -6.58
CA SER A 208 5.63 4.65 -5.33
C SER A 208 6.95 5.42 -5.49
N GLY A 209 7.06 6.58 -4.89
CA GLY A 209 8.30 7.38 -4.84
C GLY A 209 9.25 6.92 -3.74
N ASP A 210 8.83 5.96 -2.98
CA ASP A 210 9.54 5.24 -1.93
C ASP A 210 9.12 3.78 -2.01
N ASP A 211 9.09 3.03 -0.88
CA ASP A 211 8.67 1.64 -0.87
C ASP A 211 7.26 1.43 -1.38
N SER A 212 7.02 0.25 -1.94
CA SER A 212 5.66 -0.17 -2.22
C SER A 212 4.92 -0.54 -0.94
N TYR A 213 5.52 -1.42 -0.14
CA TYR A 213 4.97 -1.91 1.12
C TYR A 213 6.04 -1.94 2.19
N GLU A 214 5.78 -1.31 3.32
CA GLU A 214 6.67 -1.37 4.46
C GLU A 214 5.95 -1.78 5.75
N TRP A 215 6.56 -2.68 6.54
CA TRP A 215 6.05 -3.20 7.80
C TRP A 215 6.97 -2.88 8.97
N PHE A 216 6.59 -1.95 9.82
CA PHE A 216 7.27 -1.64 11.08
C PHE A 216 6.72 -2.49 12.23
N GLY A 217 7.18 -3.72 12.36
CA GLY A 217 6.68 -4.66 13.37
C GLY A 217 5.27 -5.21 13.08
N GLY A 218 4.70 -5.89 14.06
CA GLY A 218 3.35 -6.44 13.96
C GLY A 218 3.28 -7.88 13.47
N LYS A 219 2.04 -8.31 13.19
CA LYS A 219 1.67 -9.71 12.91
C LYS A 219 0.71 -9.86 11.72
N VAL A 220 0.41 -8.80 11.01
CA VAL A 220 -0.54 -8.87 9.90
C VAL A 220 -0.04 -9.82 8.82
N ASP A 221 -0.91 -10.70 8.36
CA ASP A 221 -0.66 -11.52 7.17
C ASP A 221 -1.19 -10.81 5.92
N ALA A 222 -0.48 -10.91 4.80
CA ALA A 222 -0.89 -10.35 3.53
C ALA A 222 -0.77 -11.39 2.41
N ARG A 223 -1.61 -11.27 1.38
CA ARG A 223 -1.55 -12.16 0.21
C ARG A 223 -2.04 -11.47 -1.05
N TYR A 224 -1.56 -11.98 -2.20
CA TYR A 224 -1.88 -11.43 -3.52
C TYR A 224 -1.48 -9.96 -3.61
N LEU A 225 -0.19 -9.69 -3.40
CA LEU A 225 0.39 -8.36 -3.50
C LEU A 225 1.08 -8.16 -4.84
N VAL A 226 0.93 -6.96 -5.39
CA VAL A 226 1.65 -6.53 -6.59
C VAL A 226 2.40 -5.23 -6.27
N SER A 227 3.71 -5.23 -6.52
CA SER A 227 4.54 -4.03 -6.57
C SER A 227 4.94 -3.76 -8.01
N LEU A 228 4.72 -2.55 -8.50
CA LEU A 228 5.05 -2.17 -9.87
C LEU A 228 5.81 -0.86 -9.90
N GLY A 229 7.11 -0.94 -10.19
CA GLY A 229 7.94 0.21 -10.52
C GLY A 229 8.06 1.25 -9.42
N CYS A 230 8.21 0.82 -8.15
CA CYS A 230 8.56 1.71 -7.04
C CYS A 230 10.01 2.23 -7.18
N TRP A 231 10.32 3.27 -6.45
CA TRP A 231 11.66 3.85 -6.46
C TRP A 231 12.61 3.14 -5.52
N ASP A 232 12.15 2.84 -4.31
CA ASP A 232 12.96 2.12 -3.35
C ASP A 232 12.56 0.64 -3.29
N ASP A 233 12.13 0.08 -2.21
CA ASP A 233 11.95 -1.35 -2.06
C ASP A 233 10.54 -1.83 -2.41
N ASP A 234 10.45 -3.07 -2.92
CA ASP A 234 9.13 -3.66 -3.20
C ASP A 234 8.44 -4.10 -1.91
N PHE A 235 9.21 -4.72 -1.00
CA PHE A 235 8.73 -5.26 0.28
C PHE A 235 9.80 -5.03 1.35
N ASP A 236 9.61 -4.03 2.19
CA ASP A 236 10.47 -3.78 3.33
C ASP A 236 9.84 -4.23 4.65
N THR A 237 10.64 -4.83 5.52
CA THR A 237 10.20 -5.32 6.82
C THR A 237 11.17 -4.95 7.92
N ASP A 238 10.71 -4.24 8.93
CA ASP A 238 11.52 -3.72 10.02
C ASP A 238 10.88 -3.93 11.39
N ASN A 239 11.60 -3.55 12.43
CA ASN A 239 11.12 -3.40 13.82
C ASN A 239 10.41 -4.63 14.40
N GLY A 240 10.85 -5.84 14.00
CA GLY A 240 10.32 -7.08 14.55
C GLY A 240 9.03 -7.57 13.89
N TYR A 241 8.80 -7.26 12.63
CA TYR A 241 7.67 -7.83 11.87
C TYR A 241 7.77 -9.35 11.76
N GLN A 242 6.67 -10.04 12.05
CA GLN A 242 6.59 -11.51 12.05
C GLN A 242 5.33 -12.05 11.37
N GLY A 243 4.78 -11.30 10.41
CA GLY A 243 3.67 -11.76 9.59
C GLY A 243 4.10 -12.65 8.42
N ARG A 244 3.13 -13.04 7.62
CA ARG A 244 3.31 -13.89 6.43
C ARG A 244 2.82 -13.17 5.19
N VAL A 245 3.62 -13.22 4.13
CA VAL A 245 3.25 -12.68 2.81
C VAL A 245 3.27 -13.82 1.80
N GLN A 246 2.16 -14.03 1.09
CA GLN A 246 2.02 -15.11 0.13
C GLN A 246 1.42 -14.64 -1.19
N PHE A 247 1.93 -15.18 -2.31
CA PHE A 247 1.52 -14.81 -3.66
C PHE A 247 1.78 -13.34 -3.96
N ALA A 248 3.04 -12.96 -3.97
CA ALA A 248 3.45 -11.60 -4.30
C ALA A 248 4.21 -11.56 -5.63
N VAL A 249 4.06 -10.45 -6.35
CA VAL A 249 4.78 -10.18 -7.60
C VAL A 249 5.36 -8.79 -7.53
N ALA A 250 6.64 -8.66 -7.87
CA ALA A 250 7.27 -7.37 -8.08
C ALA A 250 7.82 -7.27 -9.51
N LEU A 251 7.58 -6.13 -10.14
CA LEU A 251 8.15 -5.76 -11.44
C LEU A 251 8.81 -4.39 -11.31
N ARG A 252 10.13 -4.38 -11.34
CA ARG A 252 10.91 -3.15 -11.17
C ARG A 252 11.07 -2.42 -12.50
N ASN A 253 11.09 -1.09 -12.42
CA ASN A 253 11.39 -0.25 -13.57
C ASN A 253 12.90 0.05 -13.59
N PRO A 254 13.65 -0.30 -14.68
CA PRO A 254 15.09 -0.06 -14.75
C PRO A 254 15.51 1.42 -14.74
N GLN A 255 14.56 2.34 -14.86
CA GLN A 255 14.81 3.77 -14.82
C GLN A 255 14.60 4.39 -13.42
N TYR A 256 14.08 3.59 -12.47
CA TYR A 256 13.79 4.04 -11.11
C TYR A 256 14.71 3.35 -10.12
N ALA A 257 15.41 4.15 -9.35
CA ALA A 257 16.20 3.71 -8.22
C ALA A 257 16.37 4.86 -7.25
N ASP A 258 16.32 4.56 -5.96
CA ASP A 258 16.66 5.51 -4.93
C ASP A 258 18.19 5.56 -4.68
N LYS A 259 18.63 6.58 -3.96
CA LYS A 259 20.03 6.78 -3.58
C LYS A 259 20.53 5.76 -2.54
N SER A 260 19.62 5.17 -1.77
CA SER A 260 19.88 4.22 -0.69
C SER A 260 20.14 2.79 -1.16
N CYS A 261 19.84 2.45 -2.38
CA CYS A 261 19.77 1.14 -3.01
C CYS A 261 18.33 0.62 -3.04
N SER A 262 17.89 0.15 -4.18
CA SER A 262 16.52 -0.30 -4.36
C SER A 262 16.49 -1.81 -4.48
N ASN A 263 15.78 -2.47 -3.57
CA ASN A 263 15.73 -3.92 -3.47
C ASN A 263 14.32 -4.45 -3.74
N SER A 264 14.21 -5.74 -4.03
CA SER A 264 12.90 -6.39 -3.99
C SER A 264 12.51 -6.78 -2.57
N PHE A 265 13.49 -7.03 -1.71
CA PHE A 265 13.32 -7.24 -0.27
C PHE A 265 14.39 -6.47 0.48
N GLU A 266 13.97 -5.72 1.47
CA GLU A 266 14.79 -5.26 2.56
C GLU A 266 14.26 -5.85 3.87
N SER A 267 15.13 -6.11 4.84
CA SER A 267 14.72 -6.65 6.14
C SER A 267 15.71 -6.28 7.21
N ASP A 268 15.34 -5.33 8.02
CA ASP A 268 16.12 -4.88 9.16
C ASP A 268 15.49 -5.29 10.50
N ASN A 269 16.30 -5.47 11.52
CA ASN A 269 15.72 -5.66 12.85
C ASN A 269 15.37 -4.33 13.52
N ASN A 270 16.17 -3.34 13.26
CA ASN A 270 16.00 -1.93 13.62
C ASN A 270 17.16 -1.11 13.04
N SER A 271 17.01 0.20 12.97
CA SER A 271 18.01 1.13 12.40
C SER A 271 19.43 1.05 13.00
N SER A 272 19.59 0.45 14.18
CA SER A 272 20.91 0.25 14.79
C SER A 272 21.52 -1.13 14.49
N GLY A 273 20.80 -2.03 13.80
CA GLY A 273 21.23 -3.41 13.56
C GLY A 273 21.35 -4.25 14.84
N SER A 274 20.79 -3.81 15.95
CA SER A 274 20.87 -4.52 17.23
C SER A 274 19.89 -5.68 17.30
N VAL A 275 20.26 -6.75 18.04
CA VAL A 275 19.39 -7.90 18.25
C VAL A 275 18.47 -7.62 19.44
N ILE A 276 17.26 -7.19 19.13
CA ILE A 276 16.19 -6.93 20.12
C ILE A 276 14.97 -7.74 19.72
N ASP A 277 14.30 -8.38 20.68
CA ASP A 277 13.06 -9.13 20.46
C ASP A 277 11.80 -8.23 20.49
N PRO A 278 10.78 -8.57 19.66
CA PRO A 278 10.78 -9.63 18.66
C PRO A 278 11.72 -9.29 17.48
N THR A 279 12.50 -10.27 17.03
CA THR A 279 13.32 -10.07 15.82
C THR A 279 12.46 -10.08 14.58
N THR A 280 12.82 -9.26 13.60
CA THR A 280 12.20 -9.27 12.26
C THR A 280 12.42 -10.64 11.63
N ARG A 281 11.31 -11.32 11.35
CA ARG A 281 11.32 -12.67 10.80
C ARG A 281 10.05 -12.94 9.99
N PRO A 282 9.84 -12.22 8.88
CA PRO A 282 8.72 -12.46 7.99
C PRO A 282 8.81 -13.83 7.33
N ILE A 283 7.69 -14.33 6.82
CA ILE A 283 7.64 -15.51 5.97
C ILE A 283 7.08 -15.11 4.62
N PHE A 284 7.93 -15.12 3.60
CA PHE A 284 7.51 -14.92 2.20
C PHE A 284 7.38 -16.26 1.49
N ALA A 285 6.29 -16.48 0.75
CA ALA A 285 6.05 -17.70 -0.01
C ALA A 285 5.38 -17.40 -1.37
N ASN A 286 5.76 -18.13 -2.40
CA ASN A 286 5.22 -17.97 -3.77
C ASN A 286 5.39 -16.53 -4.28
N VAL A 287 6.60 -16.03 -4.25
CA VAL A 287 6.96 -14.68 -4.73
C VAL A 287 7.67 -14.79 -6.06
N SER A 288 7.34 -13.90 -6.99
CA SER A 288 8.01 -13.73 -8.27
C SER A 288 8.53 -12.30 -8.40
N LEU A 289 9.84 -12.15 -8.58
CA LEU A 289 10.51 -10.87 -8.68
C LEU A 289 11.11 -10.73 -10.07
N PHE A 290 10.81 -9.63 -10.74
CA PHE A 290 11.32 -9.30 -12.05
C PHE A 290 12.15 -8.02 -11.93
N GLY A 291 13.45 -8.19 -11.89
CA GLY A 291 14.43 -7.10 -11.88
C GLY A 291 14.64 -6.47 -13.25
N PRO A 292 15.37 -5.36 -13.34
CA PRO A 292 15.82 -4.75 -14.57
C PRO A 292 16.86 -5.60 -15.30
#